data_7d2ee028d18e671f9e8cbc01ae964821
#
_entry.id   7d2ee028d18e671f9e8cbc01ae964821
#
_cell.length_a   1.000
_cell.length_b   1.000
_cell.length_c   1.000
_cell.angle_alpha   90.00
_cell.angle_beta   90.00
_cell.angle_gamma   90.00
#
_symmetry.space_group_name_H-M   'P 1'
#
loop_
_entity.id
_entity.type
_entity.pdbx_description
1 polymer ?
#
loop_
_entity_poly.entity_id
_entity_poly.type
_entity_poly.pdbx_seq_one_letter_code
_entity_poly.pdbx_strand_id
1 'polypeptide(L)'
;MGGNGTFTVEEAEIDAKNTNENNIPAIFDECVPVIADGYHLNYAKAVDSEGTEIDLLSSGTQYFALYKNVHFITKAVYPVSFVVTPDGLTNVVVKVNGQEVTGSVSLEAGTYPVEVTADNCKAYTGNITITADAATHTQTIAMTYLPADYTKVDEAIAKANALDKDDYKDFSGVEAAVNAVVRDKNITEQSEVDAMAKAIEDAIAALQYKDADYTKVDAAIAKANALNKDNYKDFTGVEATVNAVVRDKNITEQSEVDAMAKAIEDAIAALQYKAADYTKVDAAIAKANALNKNDYKDFSGVEAAVKAVVRGKSITEQSEVDKMAKAIEDAIAALEKKPASTKPGTSDKSPQTGDTSNLALWIALLFISGGAAIGTTVVSRKKKYNR
;
A
#
# COMPACT_ATOMS: atom_id res chain seq x y z
N MET A 1 14.33 93.94 -10.79
CA MET A 1 14.98 93.76 -9.50
C MET A 1 16.46 93.68 -9.76
N GLY A 2 17.23 94.65 -9.32
CA GLY A 2 18.68 94.66 -9.48
C GLY A 2 19.32 94.68 -8.11
N GLY A 3 19.85 93.54 -7.68
CA GLY A 3 20.54 93.39 -6.43
C GLY A 3 20.80 91.91 -6.19
N ASN A 4 21.97 91.57 -5.63
CA ASN A 4 22.35 90.17 -5.23
C ASN A 4 21.39 89.72 -4.15
N GLY A 5 20.32 89.03 -4.53
CA GLY A 5 19.32 88.52 -3.61
C GLY A 5 18.76 87.16 -4.09
N THR A 6 18.67 86.22 -3.19
CA THR A 6 17.87 85.03 -3.40
C THR A 6 16.44 85.29 -2.94
N PHE A 7 15.46 84.79 -3.67
CA PHE A 7 14.08 84.72 -3.18
C PHE A 7 13.67 83.26 -3.03
N THR A 8 13.04 83.01 -1.90
CA THR A 8 12.58 81.65 -1.63
C THR A 8 11.17 81.46 -2.16
N VAL A 9 10.91 80.40 -2.86
CA VAL A 9 9.59 80.08 -3.43
C VAL A 9 9.01 78.88 -2.68
N GLU A 10 7.89 79.11 -2.09
CA GLU A 10 7.01 78.06 -1.55
C GLU A 10 5.99 77.69 -2.63
N GLU A 11 4.81 77.25 -2.28
CA GLU A 11 3.73 76.96 -3.23
C GLU A 11 3.34 78.18 -4.03
N ALA A 12 3.69 78.28 -5.29
CA ALA A 12 3.47 79.43 -6.14
C ALA A 12 3.40 79.07 -7.62
N GLU A 13 2.67 79.84 -8.35
CA GLU A 13 2.76 79.96 -9.83
C GLU A 13 3.39 81.27 -10.18
N ILE A 14 4.48 81.27 -10.87
CA ILE A 14 5.25 82.44 -11.23
C ILE A 14 5.38 82.51 -12.75
N ASP A 15 4.93 83.64 -13.29
CA ASP A 15 5.08 84.03 -14.69
C ASP A 15 5.92 85.30 -14.78
N ALA A 16 7.19 85.15 -15.13
CA ALA A 16 8.11 86.26 -15.25
C ALA A 16 8.34 86.57 -16.72
N LYS A 17 8.01 87.79 -17.14
CA LYS A 17 8.20 88.26 -18.51
C LYS A 17 9.00 89.58 -18.53
N ASN A 18 9.95 89.64 -19.46
CA ASN A 18 10.54 90.87 -19.84
C ASN A 18 9.78 91.46 -21.02
N THR A 19 9.15 92.62 -20.82
CA THR A 19 8.34 93.35 -21.83
C THR A 19 9.17 94.32 -22.66
N ASN A 20 10.46 94.50 -22.34
CA ASN A 20 11.33 95.38 -23.08
C ASN A 20 11.87 94.73 -24.34
N GLU A 21 12.03 95.48 -25.40
CA GLU A 21 12.57 95.03 -26.69
C GLU A 21 14.09 94.76 -26.66
N ASN A 22 14.75 94.97 -25.53
CA ASN A 22 16.19 94.76 -25.34
C ASN A 22 16.45 93.40 -24.72
N ASN A 23 16.57 92.36 -25.36
CA ASN A 23 16.97 90.98 -25.02
C ASN A 23 17.48 90.71 -23.57
N ILE A 24 16.86 91.32 -22.56
CA ILE A 24 17.23 91.20 -21.17
C ILE A 24 16.44 90.04 -20.56
N PRO A 25 17.09 89.15 -19.80
CA PRO A 25 16.43 88.03 -19.15
C PRO A 25 15.27 88.50 -18.24
N ALA A 26 14.21 87.67 -18.09
CA ALA A 26 13.09 88.03 -17.17
C ALA A 26 13.56 87.94 -15.70
N ILE A 27 14.51 87.09 -15.44
CA ILE A 27 15.14 86.90 -14.11
C ILE A 27 16.64 87.01 -14.30
N PHE A 28 17.34 87.89 -13.58
CA PHE A 28 18.78 88.10 -13.67
C PHE A 28 19.58 87.07 -12.94
N ASP A 29 20.82 86.79 -13.37
CA ASP A 29 21.78 85.87 -12.80
C ASP A 29 21.95 85.99 -11.28
N GLU A 30 21.90 87.18 -10.81
CA GLU A 30 22.09 87.54 -9.40
C GLU A 30 20.85 87.37 -8.55
N CYS A 31 19.71 86.98 -9.16
CA CYS A 31 18.44 86.77 -8.49
C CYS A 31 17.84 85.44 -8.87
N VAL A 32 18.35 84.39 -8.24
CA VAL A 32 17.98 82.98 -8.51
C VAL A 32 16.84 82.62 -7.55
N PRO A 33 15.70 82.06 -8.03
CA PRO A 33 14.69 81.50 -7.16
C PRO A 33 15.26 80.24 -6.46
N VAL A 34 15.09 80.22 -5.17
CA VAL A 34 15.41 79.04 -4.35
C VAL A 34 14.07 78.39 -3.97
N ILE A 35 13.93 77.15 -4.37
CA ILE A 35 12.73 76.37 -3.96
C ILE A 35 12.90 76.05 -2.49
N ALA A 36 11.88 76.41 -1.67
CA ALA A 36 11.90 76.13 -0.24
C ALA A 36 11.92 74.65 0.05
N ASP A 37 12.48 74.30 1.19
CA ASP A 37 12.40 72.89 1.69
C ASP A 37 10.94 72.47 1.81
N GLY A 38 10.63 71.28 1.34
CA GLY A 38 9.24 70.77 1.32
C GLY A 38 8.43 71.12 0.06
N TYR A 39 9.08 71.76 -0.91
CA TYR A 39 8.48 72.07 -2.21
C TYR A 39 9.33 71.51 -3.35
N HIS A 40 8.72 71.34 -4.49
CA HIS A 40 9.45 70.99 -5.72
C HIS A 40 8.91 71.76 -6.92
N LEU A 41 9.71 71.84 -7.92
CA LEU A 41 9.35 72.46 -9.19
C LEU A 41 8.51 71.43 -9.98
N ASN A 42 7.23 71.69 -10.12
CA ASN A 42 6.31 70.78 -10.80
C ASN A 42 6.20 71.06 -12.30
N TYR A 43 6.32 72.31 -12.64
CA TYR A 43 6.28 72.75 -14.00
C TYR A 43 7.27 73.91 -14.22
N ALA A 44 8.05 73.86 -15.28
CA ALA A 44 8.94 74.98 -15.65
C ALA A 44 9.15 75.01 -17.14
N LYS A 45 8.67 76.04 -17.78
CA LYS A 45 8.92 76.35 -19.19
C LYS A 45 9.50 77.74 -19.33
N ALA A 46 10.37 77.88 -20.30
CA ALA A 46 10.96 79.17 -20.64
C ALA A 46 10.93 79.42 -22.15
N VAL A 47 11.00 80.66 -22.57
CA VAL A 47 11.20 81.05 -23.97
C VAL A 47 12.54 81.74 -24.08
N ASP A 48 13.41 81.23 -24.95
CA ASP A 48 14.74 81.77 -25.19
C ASP A 48 14.67 83.08 -26.01
N SER A 49 15.82 83.66 -26.28
CA SER A 49 15.95 84.88 -27.08
C SER A 49 15.46 84.75 -28.52
N GLU A 50 15.40 83.50 -29.04
CA GLU A 50 14.99 83.16 -30.39
C GLU A 50 13.48 82.84 -30.48
N GLY A 51 12.78 82.79 -29.33
CA GLY A 51 11.37 82.46 -29.25
C GLY A 51 11.03 80.99 -29.14
N THR A 52 12.07 80.13 -28.87
CA THR A 52 11.89 78.70 -28.70
C THR A 52 11.43 78.40 -27.25
N GLU A 53 10.40 77.60 -27.12
CA GLU A 53 9.98 77.10 -25.80
C GLU A 53 10.89 75.95 -25.35
N ILE A 54 11.37 76.06 -24.11
CA ILE A 54 12.26 75.06 -23.49
C ILE A 54 11.59 74.55 -22.21
N ASP A 55 11.56 73.22 -22.08
CA ASP A 55 11.16 72.58 -20.85
C ASP A 55 12.35 72.47 -19.89
N LEU A 56 12.33 73.28 -18.83
CA LEU A 56 13.43 73.36 -17.89
C LEU A 56 13.50 72.16 -16.93
N LEU A 57 12.41 71.43 -16.76
CA LEU A 57 12.42 70.20 -15.96
C LEU A 57 13.23 69.10 -16.67
N SER A 58 13.01 68.95 -17.96
CA SER A 58 13.73 67.90 -18.74
C SER A 58 15.18 68.28 -18.96
N SER A 59 15.51 69.57 -18.99
CA SER A 59 16.91 70.03 -19.17
C SER A 59 17.77 69.90 -17.90
N GLY A 60 17.13 69.66 -16.72
CA GLY A 60 17.84 69.58 -15.44
C GLY A 60 18.48 70.88 -14.98
N THR A 61 18.15 72.00 -15.59
CA THR A 61 18.75 73.31 -15.28
C THR A 61 17.71 74.21 -14.57
N GLN A 62 18.12 74.80 -13.48
CA GLN A 62 17.36 75.85 -12.79
C GLN A 62 17.84 77.27 -13.11
N TYR A 63 18.60 77.40 -14.23
CA TYR A 63 19.10 78.69 -14.67
C TYR A 63 18.03 79.47 -15.41
N PHE A 64 17.27 80.29 -14.69
CA PHE A 64 16.24 81.15 -15.29
C PHE A 64 16.77 82.40 -15.95
N ALA A 65 18.02 82.77 -15.65
CA ALA A 65 18.63 84.03 -16.08
C ALA A 65 18.87 84.15 -17.58
N LEU A 66 18.78 83.08 -18.34
CA LEU A 66 19.02 83.08 -19.77
C LEU A 66 17.75 83.27 -20.62
N TYR A 67 16.57 83.36 -19.97
CA TYR A 67 15.31 83.28 -20.68
C TYR A 67 14.53 84.53 -20.61
N LYS A 68 13.87 84.94 -21.69
CA LYS A 68 13.04 86.15 -21.80
C LYS A 68 11.70 85.97 -21.07
N ASN A 69 11.11 84.82 -21.08
CA ASN A 69 9.91 84.50 -20.34
C ASN A 69 10.16 83.17 -19.59
N VAL A 70 9.78 83.11 -18.32
CA VAL A 70 9.85 81.91 -17.49
C VAL A 70 8.53 81.74 -16.77
N HIS A 71 7.95 80.56 -16.91
CA HIS A 71 6.77 80.17 -16.19
C HIS A 71 7.08 78.93 -15.40
N PHE A 72 6.86 78.95 -14.10
CA PHE A 72 7.06 77.79 -13.25
C PHE A 72 6.01 77.70 -12.12
N ILE A 73 5.76 76.46 -11.71
CA ILE A 73 4.84 76.09 -10.66
C ILE A 73 5.58 75.26 -9.64
N THR A 74 5.51 75.62 -8.39
CA THR A 74 5.98 74.85 -7.26
C THR A 74 4.84 74.23 -6.50
N LYS A 75 5.01 73.04 -6.03
CA LYS A 75 4.00 72.33 -5.23
C LYS A 75 4.64 71.79 -3.95
N ALA A 76 3.84 71.82 -2.86
CA ALA A 76 4.24 71.17 -1.63
C ALA A 76 4.39 69.67 -1.80
N VAL A 77 5.43 69.15 -1.22
CA VAL A 77 5.68 67.71 -1.18
C VAL A 77 5.83 67.25 0.27
N TYR A 78 5.35 66.05 0.52
CA TYR A 78 5.31 65.44 1.83
C TYR A 78 6.17 64.20 1.85
N PRO A 79 7.08 64.03 2.82
CA PRO A 79 7.84 62.82 2.99
C PRO A 79 6.91 61.63 3.31
N VAL A 80 7.04 60.59 2.55
CA VAL A 80 6.28 59.33 2.69
C VAL A 80 7.24 58.20 2.99
N SER A 81 7.05 57.54 4.11
CA SER A 81 7.78 56.33 4.49
C SER A 81 6.89 55.11 4.44
N PHE A 82 7.48 53.94 4.24
CA PHE A 82 6.77 52.67 4.15
C PHE A 82 7.22 51.72 5.25
N VAL A 83 6.26 51.15 5.97
CA VAL A 83 6.45 50.06 6.91
C VAL A 83 5.81 48.82 6.32
N VAL A 84 6.62 47.86 5.97
CA VAL A 84 6.13 46.59 5.38
C VAL A 84 6.17 45.52 6.45
N THR A 85 5.04 44.89 6.67
CA THR A 85 4.86 43.84 7.69
C THR A 85 4.49 42.49 7.02
N PRO A 86 4.79 41.35 7.67
CA PRO A 86 5.46 41.19 8.96
C PRO A 86 6.94 41.57 8.92
N ASP A 87 7.54 41.78 10.07
CA ASP A 87 8.98 42.04 10.16
C ASP A 87 9.80 40.83 9.67
N GLY A 88 11.01 41.11 9.18
CA GLY A 88 11.93 40.05 8.74
C GLY A 88 11.73 39.58 7.30
N LEU A 89 10.90 40.25 6.51
CA LEU A 89 10.78 40.00 5.08
C LEU A 89 12.12 40.27 4.36
N THR A 90 12.43 39.46 3.37
CA THR A 90 13.64 39.61 2.53
C THR A 90 13.28 40.13 1.15
N ASN A 91 14.23 40.84 0.51
CA ASN A 91 14.09 41.39 -0.84
C ASN A 91 12.82 42.25 -1.02
N VAL A 92 12.51 43.05 -0.01
CA VAL A 92 11.35 43.97 -0.05
C VAL A 92 11.63 45.09 -1.06
N VAL A 93 10.79 45.19 -2.08
CA VAL A 93 10.82 46.24 -3.08
C VAL A 93 9.49 47.00 -3.03
N VAL A 94 9.56 48.29 -2.80
CA VAL A 94 8.40 49.20 -2.84
C VAL A 94 8.49 50.03 -4.10
N LYS A 95 7.42 50.09 -4.87
CA LYS A 95 7.29 50.97 -6.04
C LYS A 95 6.10 51.89 -5.87
N VAL A 96 6.31 53.16 -6.17
CA VAL A 96 5.27 54.17 -6.25
C VAL A 96 5.23 54.73 -7.67
N ASN A 97 4.08 54.76 -8.30
CA ASN A 97 3.97 55.10 -9.75
C ASN A 97 4.92 54.28 -10.64
N GLY A 98 5.19 53.00 -10.29
CA GLY A 98 6.14 52.15 -11.01
C GLY A 98 7.63 52.43 -10.76
N GLN A 99 7.98 53.46 -9.98
CA GLN A 99 9.35 53.80 -9.60
C GLN A 99 9.69 53.20 -8.25
N GLU A 100 10.85 52.55 -8.17
CA GLU A 100 11.35 51.94 -6.93
C GLU A 100 11.72 53.02 -5.92
N VAL A 101 11.31 52.86 -4.67
CA VAL A 101 11.51 53.75 -3.55
C VAL A 101 12.44 53.10 -2.54
N THR A 102 13.55 53.73 -2.22
CA THR A 102 14.46 53.33 -1.16
C THR A 102 14.34 54.27 0.03
N GLY A 103 13.82 53.75 1.15
CA GLY A 103 13.62 54.52 2.38
C GLY A 103 12.34 55.38 2.34
N SER A 104 12.45 56.64 1.93
CA SER A 104 11.31 57.55 1.80
C SER A 104 11.29 58.24 0.45
N VAL A 105 10.10 58.68 0.05
CA VAL A 105 9.88 59.47 -1.17
C VAL A 105 9.07 60.71 -0.81
N SER A 106 9.36 61.82 -1.48
CA SER A 106 8.57 63.06 -1.36
C SER A 106 7.53 63.11 -2.48
N LEU A 107 6.24 63.20 -2.08
CA LEU A 107 5.11 63.20 -3.01
C LEU A 107 4.22 64.40 -2.77
N GLU A 108 3.62 64.93 -3.81
CA GLU A 108 2.53 65.93 -3.68
C GLU A 108 1.29 65.32 -3.00
N ALA A 109 0.35 66.18 -2.58
CA ALA A 109 -0.96 65.68 -2.18
C ALA A 109 -1.67 65.05 -3.38
N GLY A 110 -2.15 63.81 -3.22
CA GLY A 110 -2.74 63.03 -4.30
C GLY A 110 -2.85 61.55 -3.99
N THR A 111 -3.31 60.79 -4.95
CA THR A 111 -3.42 59.34 -4.85
C THR A 111 -2.44 58.66 -5.81
N TYR A 112 -1.67 57.75 -5.28
CA TYR A 112 -0.57 57.09 -5.99
C TYR A 112 -0.70 55.57 -5.94
N PRO A 113 -0.59 54.88 -7.06
CA PRO A 113 -0.50 53.43 -7.08
C PRO A 113 0.80 52.95 -6.44
N VAL A 114 0.68 51.93 -5.59
CA VAL A 114 1.81 51.29 -4.91
C VAL A 114 1.81 49.81 -5.19
N GLU A 115 2.96 49.32 -5.52
CA GLU A 115 3.26 47.88 -5.63
C GLU A 115 4.35 47.53 -4.63
N VAL A 116 4.15 46.41 -3.90
CA VAL A 116 5.17 45.88 -2.98
C VAL A 116 5.37 44.44 -3.27
N THR A 117 6.62 44.02 -3.41
CA THR A 117 7.02 42.63 -3.54
C THR A 117 8.00 42.29 -2.44
N ALA A 118 7.97 41.05 -1.99
CA ALA A 118 8.93 40.46 -1.06
C ALA A 118 9.02 38.96 -1.34
N ASP A 119 10.12 38.33 -0.92
CA ASP A 119 10.29 36.89 -1.06
C ASP A 119 9.19 36.15 -0.33
N ASN A 120 8.72 35.06 -0.93
CA ASN A 120 7.70 34.18 -0.36
C ASN A 120 6.35 34.86 -0.05
N CYS A 121 6.13 36.06 -0.55
CA CYS A 121 4.89 36.80 -0.35
C CYS A 121 4.11 36.99 -1.64
N LYS A 122 2.81 37.07 -1.50
CA LYS A 122 1.94 37.55 -2.57
C LYS A 122 2.21 39.03 -2.80
N ALA A 123 2.46 39.40 -4.06
CA ALA A 123 2.61 40.83 -4.41
C ALA A 123 1.40 41.64 -3.94
N TYR A 124 1.67 42.77 -3.30
CA TYR A 124 0.66 43.76 -2.92
C TYR A 124 0.52 44.80 -4.03
N THR A 125 -0.71 45.13 -4.37
CA THR A 125 -1.05 46.24 -5.25
C THR A 125 -2.16 47.04 -4.62
N GLY A 126 -2.00 48.35 -4.55
CA GLY A 126 -2.98 49.21 -3.93
C GLY A 126 -2.71 50.68 -4.25
N ASN A 127 -3.44 51.58 -3.63
CA ASN A 127 -3.24 53.01 -3.73
C ASN A 127 -2.98 53.61 -2.33
N ILE A 128 -2.11 54.62 -2.27
CA ILE A 128 -1.92 55.44 -1.09
C ILE A 128 -2.45 56.86 -1.40
N THR A 129 -2.99 57.51 -0.39
CA THR A 129 -3.45 58.90 -0.51
C THR A 129 -2.62 59.78 0.42
N ILE A 130 -2.01 60.81 -0.15
CA ILE A 130 -1.22 61.79 0.54
C ILE A 130 -2.08 63.06 0.68
N THR A 131 -2.22 63.51 1.89
CA THR A 131 -3.02 64.70 2.19
C THR A 131 -2.13 65.86 2.67
N ALA A 132 -2.61 67.08 2.53
CA ALA A 132 -1.86 68.30 2.94
C ALA A 132 -1.96 68.60 4.44
N ASP A 133 -2.72 67.81 5.18
CA ASP A 133 -3.00 68.02 6.61
C ASP A 133 -1.94 67.43 7.55
N ALA A 134 -1.02 66.63 6.99
CA ALA A 134 0.07 66.00 7.74
C ALA A 134 1.43 66.30 7.10
N ALA A 135 2.41 66.72 7.90
CA ALA A 135 3.75 67.05 7.45
C ALA A 135 4.57 65.83 7.00
N THR A 136 4.19 64.63 7.47
CA THR A 136 4.82 63.35 7.09
C THR A 136 3.76 62.26 7.01
N HIS A 137 3.97 61.28 6.14
CA HIS A 137 3.08 60.12 5.99
C HIS A 137 3.84 58.82 6.21
N THR A 138 3.27 57.97 7.05
CA THR A 138 3.76 56.57 7.18
C THR A 138 2.69 55.64 6.64
N GLN A 139 3.04 54.85 5.63
CA GLN A 139 2.15 53.87 5.00
C GLN A 139 2.52 52.48 5.50
N THR A 140 1.59 51.82 6.19
CA THR A 140 1.79 50.41 6.61
C THR A 140 1.19 49.48 5.58
N ILE A 141 1.99 48.58 5.07
CA ILE A 141 1.58 47.58 4.06
C ILE A 141 1.76 46.19 4.65
N ALA A 142 0.66 45.49 4.83
CA ALA A 142 0.67 44.09 5.31
C ALA A 142 0.81 43.15 4.12
N MET A 143 1.93 42.46 4.06
CA MET A 143 2.18 41.37 3.09
C MET A 143 1.59 40.07 3.60
N THR A 144 1.17 39.26 2.68
CA THR A 144 0.69 37.88 2.98
C THR A 144 1.65 36.89 2.37
N TYR A 145 2.13 35.97 3.16
CA TYR A 145 2.97 34.85 2.65
C TYR A 145 2.19 33.99 1.64
N LEU A 146 2.91 33.45 0.69
CA LEU A 146 2.37 32.42 -0.19
C LEU A 146 2.01 31.17 0.65
N PRO A 147 0.99 30.40 0.26
CA PRO A 147 0.70 29.12 0.90
C PRO A 147 1.89 28.17 0.73
N ALA A 148 2.06 27.24 1.68
CA ALA A 148 3.01 26.14 1.54
C ALA A 148 2.60 25.19 0.40
N ASP A 149 3.56 24.48 -0.15
CA ASP A 149 3.32 23.42 -1.15
C ASP A 149 2.98 22.09 -0.46
N TYR A 150 1.75 21.64 -0.67
CA TYR A 150 1.23 20.37 -0.12
C TYR A 150 1.32 19.19 -1.07
N THR A 151 1.99 19.33 -2.22
CA THR A 151 2.06 18.27 -3.23
C THR A 151 2.52 16.93 -2.65
N LYS A 152 3.58 16.93 -1.82
CA LYS A 152 4.09 15.72 -1.17
C LYS A 152 3.10 15.11 -0.19
N VAL A 153 2.38 15.96 0.56
CA VAL A 153 1.33 15.51 1.50
C VAL A 153 0.20 14.83 0.74
N ASP A 154 -0.25 15.46 -0.35
CA ASP A 154 -1.33 14.92 -1.18
C ASP A 154 -0.93 13.59 -1.84
N GLU A 155 0.31 13.48 -2.30
CA GLU A 155 0.86 12.22 -2.82
C GLU A 155 0.94 11.14 -1.74
N ALA A 156 1.38 11.48 -0.51
CA ALA A 156 1.44 10.54 0.59
C ALA A 156 0.04 10.07 1.04
N ILE A 157 -0.93 10.99 1.10
CA ILE A 157 -2.34 10.66 1.37
C ILE A 157 -2.91 9.77 0.26
N ALA A 158 -2.61 10.06 -1.00
CA ALA A 158 -3.06 9.23 -2.12
C ALA A 158 -2.49 7.81 -2.03
N LYS A 159 -1.20 7.66 -1.68
CA LYS A 159 -0.58 6.34 -1.40
C LYS A 159 -1.30 5.62 -0.25
N ALA A 160 -1.56 6.32 0.87
CA ALA A 160 -2.26 5.75 2.02
C ALA A 160 -3.67 5.26 1.64
N ASN A 161 -4.41 6.06 0.87
CA ASN A 161 -5.78 5.72 0.44
C ASN A 161 -5.85 4.60 -0.60
N ALA A 162 -4.75 4.31 -1.30
CA ALA A 162 -4.67 3.21 -2.26
C ALA A 162 -4.44 1.84 -1.59
N LEU A 163 -4.09 1.82 -0.31
CA LEU A 163 -3.88 0.59 0.44
C LEU A 163 -5.21 0.03 0.93
N ASP A 164 -5.36 -1.29 0.85
CA ASP A 164 -6.47 -1.98 1.50
C ASP A 164 -6.14 -2.17 2.98
N LYS A 165 -6.80 -1.41 3.86
CA LYS A 165 -6.55 -1.48 5.29
C LYS A 165 -6.84 -2.86 5.90
N ASP A 166 -7.68 -3.66 5.24
CA ASP A 166 -8.03 -4.99 5.72
C ASP A 166 -6.88 -5.99 5.54
N ASP A 167 -5.87 -5.66 4.74
CA ASP A 167 -4.68 -6.49 4.58
C ASP A 167 -3.67 -6.36 5.72
N TYR A 168 -3.78 -5.33 6.58
CA TYR A 168 -2.77 -5.03 7.59
C TYR A 168 -3.23 -5.35 9.01
N LYS A 169 -2.27 -5.68 9.87
CA LYS A 169 -2.51 -6.00 11.30
C LYS A 169 -3.04 -4.80 12.07
N ASP A 170 -2.49 -3.62 11.78
CA ASP A 170 -2.90 -2.34 12.35
C ASP A 170 -2.66 -1.22 11.33
N PHE A 171 -3.70 -0.49 11.00
CA PHE A 171 -3.66 0.64 10.07
C PHE A 171 -3.84 1.99 10.78
N SER A 172 -4.04 1.99 12.09
CA SER A 172 -4.39 3.18 12.89
C SER A 172 -3.32 4.26 12.84
N GLY A 173 -2.04 3.87 12.75
CA GLY A 173 -0.93 4.82 12.62
C GLY A 173 -1.00 5.66 11.35
N VAL A 174 -1.38 5.04 10.23
CA VAL A 174 -1.58 5.74 8.95
C VAL A 174 -2.78 6.68 9.02
N GLU A 175 -3.91 6.21 9.56
CA GLU A 175 -5.11 7.04 9.75
C GLU A 175 -4.81 8.26 10.65
N ALA A 176 -4.06 8.05 11.73
CA ALA A 176 -3.66 9.13 12.64
C ALA A 176 -2.76 10.16 11.95
N ALA A 177 -1.77 9.72 11.16
CA ALA A 177 -0.87 10.62 10.44
C ALA A 177 -1.62 11.43 9.37
N VAL A 178 -2.54 10.81 8.63
CA VAL A 178 -3.39 11.50 7.64
C VAL A 178 -4.30 12.53 8.31
N ASN A 179 -4.93 12.17 9.42
CA ASN A 179 -5.84 13.07 10.16
C ASN A 179 -5.10 14.22 10.85
N ALA A 180 -3.80 14.09 11.12
CA ALA A 180 -2.98 15.14 11.72
C ALA A 180 -2.53 16.22 10.72
N VAL A 181 -2.86 16.10 9.43
CA VAL A 181 -2.47 17.08 8.41
C VAL A 181 -3.22 18.40 8.63
N VAL A 182 -2.45 19.47 8.78
CA VAL A 182 -2.93 20.84 8.89
C VAL A 182 -2.67 21.57 7.57
N ARG A 183 -3.68 22.28 7.02
CA ARG A 183 -3.61 22.85 5.66
C ARG A 183 -3.60 24.38 5.59
N ASP A 184 -3.31 25.05 6.67
CA ASP A 184 -3.26 26.53 6.76
C ASP A 184 -1.84 27.07 6.89
N LYS A 185 -0.83 26.26 6.61
CA LYS A 185 0.57 26.63 6.65
C LYS A 185 0.96 27.49 5.44
N ASN A 186 1.84 28.43 5.69
CA ASN A 186 2.44 29.24 4.64
C ASN A 186 3.84 28.71 4.25
N ILE A 187 4.40 29.26 3.19
CA ILE A 187 5.67 28.82 2.61
C ILE A 187 6.87 28.85 3.59
N THR A 188 6.84 29.72 4.60
CA THR A 188 7.92 29.78 5.61
C THR A 188 7.88 28.58 6.57
N GLU A 189 6.75 27.87 6.60
CA GLU A 189 6.50 26.66 7.38
C GLU A 189 6.59 25.37 6.53
N GLN A 190 7.18 25.46 5.32
CA GLN A 190 7.26 24.34 4.37
C GLN A 190 7.90 23.08 5.00
N SER A 191 8.88 23.26 5.89
CA SER A 191 9.51 22.13 6.59
C SER A 191 8.54 21.35 7.46
N GLU A 192 7.54 22.01 8.04
CA GLU A 192 6.49 21.34 8.83
C GLU A 192 5.55 20.56 7.92
N VAL A 193 5.23 21.11 6.74
CA VAL A 193 4.42 20.44 5.72
C VAL A 193 5.15 19.20 5.20
N ASP A 194 6.46 19.32 4.90
CA ASP A 194 7.28 18.18 4.47
C ASP A 194 7.36 17.10 5.58
N ALA A 195 7.39 17.52 6.86
CA ALA A 195 7.37 16.59 7.99
C ALA A 195 6.02 15.82 8.10
N MET A 196 4.88 16.46 7.77
CA MET A 196 3.57 15.78 7.71
C MET A 196 3.57 14.71 6.60
N ALA A 197 4.08 15.03 5.42
CA ALA A 197 4.21 14.06 4.33
C ALA A 197 5.06 12.87 4.77
N LYS A 198 6.21 13.14 5.37
CA LYS A 198 7.12 12.11 5.90
C LYS A 198 6.47 11.25 6.98
N ALA A 199 5.69 11.85 7.87
CA ALA A 199 4.99 11.09 8.93
C ALA A 199 4.01 10.06 8.34
N ILE A 200 3.29 10.42 7.26
CA ILE A 200 2.40 9.50 6.56
C ILE A 200 3.22 8.38 5.88
N GLU A 201 4.32 8.73 5.21
CA GLU A 201 5.19 7.75 4.54
C GLU A 201 5.85 6.79 5.55
N ASP A 202 6.32 7.30 6.69
CA ASP A 202 6.89 6.48 7.76
C ASP A 202 5.83 5.54 8.36
N ALA A 203 4.58 6.02 8.54
CA ALA A 203 3.48 5.20 9.02
C ALA A 203 3.11 4.08 8.02
N ILE A 204 3.11 4.39 6.72
CA ILE A 204 2.91 3.38 5.65
C ILE A 204 4.04 2.35 5.67
N ALA A 205 5.29 2.79 5.81
CA ALA A 205 6.46 1.91 5.84
C ALA A 205 6.50 0.98 7.06
N ALA A 206 5.84 1.39 8.16
CA ALA A 206 5.73 0.59 9.39
C ALA A 206 4.63 -0.47 9.34
N LEU A 207 3.78 -0.47 8.30
CA LEU A 207 2.67 -1.42 8.17
C LEU A 207 3.16 -2.86 8.08
N GLN A 208 2.45 -3.74 8.75
CA GLN A 208 2.68 -5.18 8.69
C GLN A 208 1.43 -5.88 8.16
N TYR A 209 1.61 -6.69 7.15
CA TYR A 209 0.52 -7.51 6.62
C TYR A 209 0.00 -8.50 7.67
N LYS A 210 -1.29 -8.81 7.60
CA LYS A 210 -1.88 -9.95 8.30
C LYS A 210 -1.27 -11.24 7.78
N ASP A 211 -1.23 -12.25 8.63
CA ASP A 211 -0.83 -13.59 8.21
C ASP A 211 -1.90 -14.16 7.27
N ALA A 212 -1.50 -15.01 6.33
CA ALA A 212 -2.43 -15.73 5.46
C ALA A 212 -3.31 -16.69 6.28
N ASP A 213 -4.50 -16.99 5.77
CA ASP A 213 -5.41 -17.98 6.36
C ASP A 213 -5.01 -19.40 5.93
N TYR A 214 -4.55 -20.20 6.88
CA TYR A 214 -4.16 -21.59 6.70
C TYR A 214 -5.28 -22.59 6.98
N THR A 215 -6.50 -22.16 7.23
CA THR A 215 -7.61 -23.05 7.61
C THR A 215 -7.82 -24.19 6.62
N LYS A 216 -7.70 -23.92 5.31
CA LYS A 216 -7.83 -24.95 4.25
C LYS A 216 -6.66 -25.92 4.27
N VAL A 217 -5.44 -25.43 4.48
CA VAL A 217 -4.22 -26.25 4.59
C VAL A 217 -4.33 -27.19 5.77
N ASP A 218 -4.72 -26.66 6.93
CA ASP A 218 -4.87 -27.44 8.16
C ASP A 218 -5.95 -28.51 8.00
N ALA A 219 -7.05 -28.17 7.34
CA ALA A 219 -8.11 -29.15 7.02
C ALA A 219 -7.61 -30.25 6.06
N ALA A 220 -6.83 -29.89 5.04
CA ALA A 220 -6.25 -30.86 4.10
C ALA A 220 -5.22 -31.78 4.78
N ILE A 221 -4.36 -31.21 5.63
CA ILE A 221 -3.42 -31.99 6.46
C ILE A 221 -4.17 -32.93 7.41
N ALA A 222 -5.22 -32.46 8.04
CA ALA A 222 -6.04 -33.31 8.93
C ALA A 222 -6.68 -34.47 8.16
N LYS A 223 -7.18 -34.22 6.94
CA LYS A 223 -7.68 -35.30 6.06
C LYS A 223 -6.56 -36.30 5.72
N ALA A 224 -5.38 -35.83 5.35
CA ALA A 224 -4.22 -36.67 5.04
C ALA A 224 -3.84 -37.57 6.24
N ASN A 225 -3.76 -36.97 7.43
CA ASN A 225 -3.39 -37.66 8.66
C ASN A 225 -4.45 -38.66 9.15
N ALA A 226 -5.71 -38.50 8.77
CA ALA A 226 -6.78 -39.45 9.09
C ALA A 226 -6.76 -40.72 8.23
N LEU A 227 -5.99 -40.68 7.12
CA LEU A 227 -5.88 -41.85 6.25
C LEU A 227 -4.92 -42.91 6.83
N ASN A 228 -5.31 -44.16 6.74
CA ASN A 228 -4.39 -45.27 7.05
C ASN A 228 -3.49 -45.53 5.82
N LYS A 229 -2.24 -45.08 5.90
CA LYS A 229 -1.28 -45.17 4.80
C LYS A 229 -1.02 -46.61 4.34
N ASP A 230 -1.19 -47.60 5.24
CA ASP A 230 -0.98 -49.00 4.93
C ASP A 230 -1.97 -49.55 3.91
N ASN A 231 -3.12 -48.87 3.73
CA ASN A 231 -4.14 -49.27 2.76
C ASN A 231 -3.81 -48.85 1.32
N TYR A 232 -2.78 -48.03 1.08
CA TYR A 232 -2.51 -47.45 -0.22
C TYR A 232 -1.24 -48.06 -0.82
N LYS A 233 -1.16 -48.12 -2.16
CA LYS A 233 0.00 -48.61 -2.90
C LYS A 233 1.22 -47.74 -2.68
N ASP A 234 1.02 -46.42 -2.74
CA ASP A 234 2.01 -45.41 -2.52
C ASP A 234 1.37 -44.21 -1.81
N PHE A 235 1.97 -43.74 -0.74
CA PHE A 235 1.51 -42.59 0.07
C PHE A 235 2.53 -41.44 0.06
N THR A 236 3.68 -41.63 -0.62
CA THR A 236 4.81 -40.68 -0.59
C THR A 236 4.45 -39.31 -1.16
N GLY A 237 3.58 -39.25 -2.17
CA GLY A 237 3.10 -38.00 -2.76
C GLY A 237 2.34 -37.14 -1.75
N VAL A 238 1.51 -37.75 -0.91
CA VAL A 238 0.79 -37.02 0.17
C VAL A 238 1.76 -36.53 1.23
N GLU A 239 2.70 -37.36 1.68
CA GLU A 239 3.73 -36.99 2.64
C GLU A 239 4.59 -35.81 2.11
N ALA A 240 4.97 -35.87 0.84
CA ALA A 240 5.76 -34.83 0.19
C ALA A 240 5.01 -33.47 0.17
N THR A 241 3.72 -33.44 -0.21
CA THR A 241 2.93 -32.21 -0.26
C THR A 241 2.66 -31.64 1.13
N VAL A 242 2.43 -32.49 2.13
CA VAL A 242 2.27 -32.04 3.53
C VAL A 242 3.57 -31.44 4.06
N ASN A 243 4.72 -32.04 3.78
CA ASN A 243 6.03 -31.54 4.22
C ASN A 243 6.48 -30.29 3.47
N ALA A 244 5.93 -30.03 2.28
CA ALA A 244 6.22 -28.83 1.49
C ALA A 244 5.44 -27.58 1.95
N VAL A 245 4.57 -27.68 2.95
CA VAL A 245 3.80 -26.55 3.45
C VAL A 245 4.71 -25.53 4.13
N VAL A 246 4.67 -24.31 3.62
CA VAL A 246 5.37 -23.12 4.17
C VAL A 246 4.35 -22.27 4.95
N ARG A 247 4.71 -21.83 6.16
CA ARG A 247 3.76 -21.16 7.10
C ARG A 247 4.10 -19.72 7.46
N ASP A 248 4.94 -19.05 6.67
CA ASP A 248 5.36 -17.66 6.86
C ASP A 248 4.76 -16.70 5.82
N LYS A 249 3.71 -17.14 5.12
CA LYS A 249 3.00 -16.34 4.11
C LYS A 249 2.07 -15.32 4.77
N ASN A 250 1.98 -14.15 4.15
CA ASN A 250 1.02 -13.12 4.54
C ASN A 250 -0.23 -13.13 3.65
N ILE A 251 -1.21 -12.30 3.96
CA ILE A 251 -2.51 -12.26 3.28
C ILE A 251 -2.41 -11.99 1.77
N THR A 252 -1.42 -11.23 1.31
CA THR A 252 -1.23 -10.95 -0.12
C THR A 252 -0.78 -12.20 -0.90
N GLU A 253 -0.30 -13.23 -0.20
CA GLU A 253 0.13 -14.52 -0.74
C GLU A 253 -0.91 -15.63 -0.51
N GLN A 254 -2.16 -15.27 -0.15
CA GLN A 254 -3.24 -16.24 0.16
C GLN A 254 -3.45 -17.25 -0.96
N SER A 255 -3.29 -16.85 -2.22
CA SER A 255 -3.44 -17.76 -3.36
C SER A 255 -2.39 -18.90 -3.37
N GLU A 256 -1.19 -18.63 -2.86
CA GLU A 256 -0.15 -19.66 -2.72
C GLU A 256 -0.49 -20.64 -1.60
N VAL A 257 -1.05 -20.12 -0.50
CA VAL A 257 -1.53 -20.95 0.61
C VAL A 257 -2.70 -21.85 0.16
N ASP A 258 -3.65 -21.30 -0.60
CA ASP A 258 -4.74 -22.08 -1.17
C ASP A 258 -4.23 -23.16 -2.16
N ALA A 259 -3.18 -22.86 -2.92
CA ALA A 259 -2.52 -23.84 -3.80
C ALA A 259 -1.87 -24.97 -3.02
N MET A 260 -1.25 -24.71 -1.85
CA MET A 260 -0.73 -25.76 -0.97
C MET A 260 -1.83 -26.70 -0.48
N ALA A 261 -2.97 -26.14 -0.04
CA ALA A 261 -4.13 -26.94 0.36
C ALA A 261 -4.61 -27.84 -0.78
N LYS A 262 -4.75 -27.25 -1.96
CA LYS A 262 -5.15 -27.99 -3.17
C LYS A 262 -4.15 -29.10 -3.54
N ALA A 263 -2.85 -28.84 -3.45
CA ALA A 263 -1.83 -29.85 -3.75
C ALA A 263 -1.96 -31.08 -2.84
N ILE A 264 -2.25 -30.88 -1.55
CA ILE A 264 -2.49 -31.97 -0.61
C ILE A 264 -3.78 -32.73 -0.99
N GLU A 265 -4.86 -32.02 -1.30
CA GLU A 265 -6.12 -32.63 -1.71
C GLU A 265 -5.98 -33.42 -3.02
N ASP A 266 -5.28 -32.89 -4.01
CA ASP A 266 -4.99 -33.57 -5.28
C ASP A 266 -4.15 -34.83 -5.03
N ALA A 267 -3.14 -34.77 -4.16
CA ALA A 267 -2.32 -35.94 -3.79
C ALA A 267 -3.17 -37.02 -3.08
N ILE A 268 -4.09 -36.64 -2.21
CA ILE A 268 -5.05 -37.54 -1.58
C ILE A 268 -5.96 -38.18 -2.63
N ALA A 269 -6.47 -37.40 -3.57
CA ALA A 269 -7.37 -37.87 -4.62
C ALA A 269 -6.67 -38.84 -5.59
N ALA A 270 -5.35 -38.73 -5.76
CA ALA A 270 -4.55 -39.61 -6.62
C ALA A 270 -4.22 -40.96 -5.95
N LEU A 271 -4.51 -41.14 -4.66
CA LEU A 271 -4.22 -42.34 -3.93
C LEU A 271 -4.94 -43.57 -4.53
N GLN A 272 -4.22 -44.67 -4.63
CA GLN A 272 -4.76 -45.97 -5.07
C GLN A 272 -4.67 -47.00 -3.94
N TYR A 273 -5.79 -47.62 -3.62
CA TYR A 273 -5.82 -48.70 -2.64
C TYR A 273 -4.99 -49.88 -3.09
N LYS A 274 -4.37 -50.57 -2.14
CA LYS A 274 -3.85 -51.94 -2.33
C LYS A 274 -4.99 -52.88 -2.66
N ALA A 275 -4.69 -53.94 -3.36
CA ALA A 275 -5.63 -55.06 -3.54
C ALA A 275 -5.89 -55.77 -2.19
N ALA A 276 -7.08 -56.30 -2.03
CA ALA A 276 -7.38 -57.18 -0.91
C ALA A 276 -6.51 -58.46 -0.98
N ASP A 277 -6.25 -59.06 0.18
CA ASP A 277 -5.57 -60.33 0.31
C ASP A 277 -6.56 -61.48 0.10
N TYR A 278 -6.36 -62.24 -1.00
CA TYR A 278 -7.16 -63.40 -1.36
C TYR A 278 -6.57 -64.75 -0.89
N THR A 279 -5.48 -64.73 -0.11
CA THR A 279 -4.79 -65.97 0.31
C THR A 279 -5.72 -66.96 0.95
N LYS A 280 -6.65 -66.55 1.81
CA LYS A 280 -7.65 -67.40 2.47
C LYS A 280 -8.65 -67.94 1.45
N VAL A 281 -9.11 -67.11 0.50
CA VAL A 281 -10.03 -67.56 -0.56
C VAL A 281 -9.38 -68.60 -1.43
N ASP A 282 -8.13 -68.36 -1.84
CA ASP A 282 -7.37 -69.30 -2.70
C ASP A 282 -7.13 -70.62 -1.97
N ALA A 283 -6.81 -70.55 -0.68
CA ALA A 283 -6.66 -71.76 0.14
C ALA A 283 -8.02 -72.54 0.29
N ALA A 284 -9.13 -71.84 0.48
CA ALA A 284 -10.45 -72.47 0.56
C ALA A 284 -10.87 -73.08 -0.78
N ILE A 285 -10.60 -72.38 -1.91
CA ILE A 285 -10.83 -72.95 -3.26
C ILE A 285 -9.95 -74.20 -3.48
N ALA A 286 -8.71 -74.13 -3.08
CA ALA A 286 -7.79 -75.30 -3.22
C ALA A 286 -8.30 -76.47 -2.42
N LYS A 287 -8.76 -76.28 -1.18
CA LYS A 287 -9.43 -77.31 -0.37
C LYS A 287 -10.65 -77.91 -1.08
N ALA A 288 -11.53 -77.03 -1.62
CA ALA A 288 -12.74 -77.44 -2.35
C ALA A 288 -12.38 -78.31 -3.57
N ASN A 289 -11.38 -77.84 -4.34
CA ASN A 289 -10.91 -78.60 -5.56
C ASN A 289 -10.22 -79.92 -5.25
N ALA A 290 -9.66 -80.10 -4.06
CA ALA A 290 -9.05 -81.35 -3.64
C ALA A 290 -10.07 -82.42 -3.25
N LEU A 291 -11.31 -82.07 -3.09
CA LEU A 291 -12.39 -83.02 -2.75
C LEU A 291 -12.96 -83.64 -3.99
N ASN A 292 -13.13 -84.99 -3.91
CA ASN A 292 -13.82 -85.70 -4.98
C ASN A 292 -15.35 -85.55 -4.80
N LYS A 293 -15.98 -84.77 -5.66
CA LYS A 293 -17.43 -84.49 -5.59
C LYS A 293 -18.31 -85.68 -5.63
N ASN A 294 -17.84 -86.80 -6.22
CA ASN A 294 -18.60 -88.07 -6.30
C ASN A 294 -18.74 -88.79 -4.98
N ASP A 295 -17.94 -88.43 -3.96
CA ASP A 295 -17.99 -88.98 -2.61
C ASP A 295 -19.05 -88.39 -1.71
N TYR A 296 -19.68 -87.29 -2.18
CA TYR A 296 -20.66 -86.51 -1.37
C TYR A 296 -22.09 -86.62 -1.96
N LYS A 297 -23.10 -86.48 -1.08
CA LYS A 297 -24.50 -86.48 -1.46
C LYS A 297 -24.90 -85.33 -2.35
N ASP A 298 -24.50 -84.15 -1.96
CA ASP A 298 -24.67 -82.93 -2.69
C ASP A 298 -23.42 -82.03 -2.58
N PHE A 299 -22.85 -81.59 -3.71
CA PHE A 299 -21.65 -80.79 -3.81
C PHE A 299 -21.99 -79.41 -4.35
N SER A 300 -23.27 -79.13 -4.69
CA SER A 300 -23.74 -77.92 -5.36
C SER A 300 -23.46 -76.65 -4.53
N GLY A 301 -23.57 -76.74 -3.19
CA GLY A 301 -23.27 -75.61 -2.29
C GLY A 301 -21.83 -75.15 -2.34
N VAL A 302 -20.88 -76.08 -2.46
CA VAL A 302 -19.46 -75.76 -2.60
C VAL A 302 -19.18 -75.13 -3.99
N GLU A 303 -19.77 -75.68 -5.04
CA GLU A 303 -19.61 -75.15 -6.40
C GLU A 303 -20.20 -73.71 -6.47
N ALA A 304 -21.37 -73.49 -5.85
CA ALA A 304 -22.00 -72.17 -5.78
C ALA A 304 -21.14 -71.17 -4.99
N ALA A 305 -20.58 -71.55 -3.86
CA ALA A 305 -19.72 -70.66 -3.04
C ALA A 305 -18.43 -70.31 -3.75
N VAL A 306 -17.78 -71.29 -4.47
CA VAL A 306 -16.60 -71.01 -5.27
C VAL A 306 -16.91 -70.10 -6.46
N LYS A 307 -18.04 -70.29 -7.14
CA LYS A 307 -18.49 -69.45 -8.25
C LYS A 307 -18.85 -68.04 -7.80
N ALA A 308 -19.30 -67.83 -6.58
CA ALA A 308 -19.67 -66.56 -6.02
C ALA A 308 -18.46 -65.67 -5.65
N VAL A 309 -17.23 -66.15 -5.80
CA VAL A 309 -16.04 -65.39 -5.50
C VAL A 309 -15.85 -64.24 -6.50
N VAL A 310 -15.88 -62.99 -5.96
CA VAL A 310 -15.59 -61.79 -6.73
C VAL A 310 -14.16 -61.35 -6.49
N ARG A 311 -13.37 -61.25 -7.57
CA ARG A 311 -11.98 -60.78 -7.54
C ARG A 311 -11.88 -59.29 -7.80
N GLY A 312 -10.73 -58.65 -7.45
CA GLY A 312 -10.45 -57.25 -7.75
C GLY A 312 -10.92 -56.26 -6.65
N LYS A 313 -11.33 -56.78 -5.49
CA LYS A 313 -11.66 -55.91 -4.34
C LYS A 313 -10.41 -55.26 -3.76
N SER A 314 -10.61 -54.09 -3.17
CA SER A 314 -9.56 -53.34 -2.50
C SER A 314 -9.36 -53.85 -1.06
N ILE A 315 -8.25 -53.46 -0.44
CA ILE A 315 -7.96 -53.78 0.97
C ILE A 315 -9.04 -53.25 1.94
N THR A 316 -9.74 -52.18 1.58
CA THR A 316 -10.87 -51.62 2.39
C THR A 316 -12.06 -52.57 2.40
N GLU A 317 -12.13 -53.52 1.46
CA GLU A 317 -13.17 -54.54 1.33
C GLU A 317 -12.69 -55.92 1.82
N GLN A 318 -11.55 -55.97 2.55
CA GLN A 318 -10.95 -57.25 3.01
C GLN A 318 -11.96 -58.11 3.80
N SER A 319 -12.84 -57.48 4.56
CA SER A 319 -13.85 -58.25 5.32
C SER A 319 -14.85 -59.00 4.42
N GLU A 320 -15.11 -58.47 3.21
CA GLU A 320 -15.98 -59.19 2.24
C GLU A 320 -15.21 -60.34 1.60
N VAL A 321 -13.90 -60.16 1.33
CA VAL A 321 -13.06 -61.24 0.85
C VAL A 321 -12.94 -62.34 1.88
N ASP A 322 -12.75 -62.01 3.15
CA ASP A 322 -12.74 -63.01 4.25
C ASP A 322 -14.07 -63.77 4.38
N LYS A 323 -15.21 -63.09 4.17
CA LYS A 323 -16.52 -63.75 4.13
C LYS A 323 -16.67 -64.71 2.99
N MET A 324 -16.08 -64.42 1.78
CA MET A 324 -16.08 -65.37 0.66
C MET A 324 -15.28 -66.61 1.01
N ALA A 325 -14.11 -66.49 1.63
CA ALA A 325 -13.32 -67.62 2.08
C ALA A 325 -14.13 -68.50 3.07
N LYS A 326 -14.73 -67.82 4.06
CA LYS A 326 -15.58 -68.52 5.07
C LYS A 326 -16.79 -69.21 4.45
N ALA A 327 -17.45 -68.63 3.47
CA ALA A 327 -18.59 -69.25 2.78
C ALA A 327 -18.20 -70.55 2.10
N ILE A 328 -17.02 -70.60 1.49
CA ILE A 328 -16.49 -71.83 0.89
C ILE A 328 -16.17 -72.87 1.99
N GLU A 329 -15.53 -72.45 3.08
CA GLU A 329 -15.20 -73.35 4.20
C GLU A 329 -16.45 -73.89 4.88
N ASP A 330 -17.46 -73.04 5.09
CA ASP A 330 -18.74 -73.46 5.66
C ASP A 330 -19.45 -74.47 4.71
N ALA A 331 -19.44 -74.22 3.41
CA ALA A 331 -20.02 -75.12 2.43
C ALA A 331 -19.28 -76.47 2.38
N ILE A 332 -17.95 -76.47 2.51
CA ILE A 332 -17.17 -77.71 2.65
C ILE A 332 -17.52 -78.47 3.92
N ALA A 333 -17.65 -77.72 5.05
CA ALA A 333 -17.99 -78.31 6.34
C ALA A 333 -19.39 -78.94 6.36
N ALA A 334 -20.31 -78.40 5.56
CA ALA A 334 -21.69 -78.91 5.44
C ALA A 334 -21.82 -80.16 4.54
N LEU A 335 -20.73 -80.60 3.92
CA LEU A 335 -20.75 -81.78 3.00
C LEU A 335 -21.04 -83.05 3.76
N GLU A 336 -22.05 -83.84 3.29
CA GLU A 336 -22.35 -85.19 3.76
C GLU A 336 -21.81 -86.18 2.80
N LYS A 337 -21.02 -87.09 3.32
CA LYS A 337 -20.50 -88.28 2.50
C LYS A 337 -21.64 -89.20 2.09
N LYS A 338 -21.55 -89.72 0.91
CA LYS A 338 -22.39 -90.86 0.48
C LYS A 338 -22.12 -92.07 1.36
N PRO A 339 -23.16 -92.86 1.71
CA PRO A 339 -22.92 -94.17 2.36
C PRO A 339 -21.95 -95.02 1.52
N ALA A 340 -20.99 -95.61 2.18
CA ALA A 340 -20.12 -96.54 1.51
C ALA A 340 -20.97 -97.64 0.88
N SER A 341 -20.84 -97.90 -0.45
CA SER A 341 -21.50 -98.97 -1.16
C SER A 341 -21.00 -100.29 -0.58
N THR A 342 -21.79 -100.90 0.29
CA THR A 342 -21.51 -102.27 0.72
C THR A 342 -21.82 -103.23 -0.42
N LYS A 343 -20.80 -103.67 -1.14
CA LYS A 343 -20.91 -104.75 -2.06
C LYS A 343 -21.18 -106.03 -1.25
N PRO A 344 -22.22 -106.88 -1.54
CA PRO A 344 -22.41 -108.10 -0.82
C PRO A 344 -21.23 -109.05 -1.18
N GLY A 345 -20.46 -109.32 -0.14
CA GLY A 345 -19.25 -110.11 -0.27
C GLY A 345 -19.42 -111.56 -0.03
N THR A 346 -18.53 -112.27 -0.40
CA THR A 346 -18.30 -113.66 0.00
C THR A 346 -17.35 -113.70 1.18
N SER A 347 -17.74 -114.44 2.16
CA SER A 347 -16.99 -114.76 3.37
C SER A 347 -15.66 -115.37 3.03
N ASP A 348 -14.58 -114.86 3.60
CA ASP A 348 -13.55 -115.75 4.18
C ASP A 348 -12.74 -115.05 5.24
N LYS A 349 -12.46 -115.74 6.30
CA LYS A 349 -11.81 -115.34 7.52
C LYS A 349 -10.34 -115.05 7.38
N SER A 350 -9.86 -113.95 7.94
CA SER A 350 -8.59 -113.95 8.70
C SER A 350 -8.47 -112.63 9.48
N PRO A 351 -8.06 -112.62 10.73
CA PRO A 351 -7.87 -111.41 11.51
C PRO A 351 -6.50 -110.85 11.22
N GLN A 352 -6.45 -109.60 10.73
CA GLN A 352 -5.20 -108.85 10.65
C GLN A 352 -5.31 -107.56 11.44
N THR A 353 -4.58 -107.59 12.53
CA THR A 353 -4.28 -106.33 13.30
C THR A 353 -3.44 -105.43 12.42
N GLY A 354 -3.95 -104.26 12.17
CA GLY A 354 -3.24 -103.17 11.47
C GLY A 354 -3.75 -101.83 11.91
N ASP A 355 -2.94 -101.18 12.64
CA ASP A 355 -3.15 -99.78 13.11
C ASP A 355 -3.37 -98.89 11.90
N THR A 356 -4.57 -98.32 11.78
CA THR A 356 -4.89 -97.25 10.85
C THR A 356 -4.86 -95.90 11.59
N SER A 357 -3.62 -95.51 11.83
CA SER A 357 -3.38 -94.11 12.20
C SER A 357 -3.83 -93.19 11.06
N ASN A 358 -4.88 -92.37 11.32
CA ASN A 358 -5.43 -91.41 10.40
C ASN A 358 -4.40 -90.29 10.11
N LEU A 359 -3.44 -90.58 9.21
CA LEU A 359 -2.40 -89.62 8.79
C LEU A 359 -2.99 -88.35 8.24
N ALA A 360 -4.21 -88.43 7.65
CA ALA A 360 -4.93 -87.24 7.16
C ALA A 360 -5.41 -86.30 8.27
N LEU A 361 -5.70 -86.86 9.47
CA LEU A 361 -6.13 -86.06 10.61
C LEU A 361 -4.93 -85.30 11.24
N TRP A 362 -3.77 -85.86 11.24
CA TRP A 362 -2.51 -85.25 11.73
C TRP A 362 -2.01 -84.13 10.82
N ILE A 363 -2.16 -84.29 9.51
CA ILE A 363 -1.81 -83.21 8.55
C ILE A 363 -2.73 -82.04 8.67
N ALA A 364 -4.04 -82.22 8.93
CA ALA A 364 -4.99 -81.16 9.17
C ALA A 364 -4.75 -80.40 10.49
N LEU A 365 -4.26 -81.07 11.55
CA LEU A 365 -3.92 -80.48 12.83
C LEU A 365 -2.62 -79.65 12.76
N LEU A 366 -1.66 -80.00 11.86
CA LEU A 366 -0.38 -79.30 11.72
C LEU A 366 -0.56 -77.90 11.07
N PHE A 367 -1.59 -77.72 10.25
CA PHE A 367 -1.88 -76.44 9.63
C PHE A 367 -2.69 -75.47 10.51
N ILE A 368 -3.36 -76.00 11.56
CA ILE A 368 -4.14 -75.15 12.49
C ILE A 368 -3.25 -74.53 13.59
N SER A 369 -2.11 -75.14 13.91
CA SER A 369 -1.18 -74.66 14.95
C SER A 369 -0.15 -73.63 14.48
N GLY A 370 0.03 -73.47 13.14
CA GLY A 370 0.99 -72.48 12.56
C GLY A 370 0.46 -71.07 12.41
N GLY A 371 -0.86 -70.84 12.59
CA GLY A 371 -1.47 -69.53 12.33
C GLY A 371 -1.70 -68.64 13.55
N ALA A 372 -1.28 -69.07 14.75
CA ALA A 372 -1.67 -68.35 15.99
C ALA A 372 -0.50 -67.67 16.76
N ALA A 373 0.59 -67.36 16.08
CA ALA A 373 1.76 -66.81 16.77
C ALA A 373 2.37 -65.52 16.12
N ILE A 374 1.54 -64.68 15.49
CA ILE A 374 1.96 -63.28 15.21
C ILE A 374 0.82 -62.35 15.52
N GLY A 375 0.73 -61.95 16.74
CA GLY A 375 -0.28 -60.97 17.10
C GLY A 375 -0.37 -60.68 18.61
N THR A 376 0.72 -60.19 19.18
CA THR A 376 0.63 -59.34 20.40
C THR A 376 2.04 -58.83 20.71
N THR A 377 2.35 -57.63 20.42
CA THR A 377 3.02 -56.67 21.33
C THR A 377 3.15 -55.33 20.62
N VAL A 378 2.19 -54.46 20.81
CA VAL A 378 2.48 -53.02 20.81
C VAL A 378 2.01 -52.50 22.14
N VAL A 379 2.97 -52.45 23.05
CA VAL A 379 2.83 -51.82 24.36
C VAL A 379 2.92 -50.32 24.18
N SER A 380 1.87 -49.65 24.59
CA SER A 380 1.81 -48.22 24.87
C SER A 380 3.02 -47.73 25.67
N ARG A 381 3.73 -46.72 25.14
CA ARG A 381 4.50 -45.80 25.96
C ARG A 381 3.99 -44.37 25.78
N LYS A 382 3.05 -43.96 26.65
CA LYS A 382 2.88 -42.57 27.04
C LYS A 382 4.15 -42.10 27.71
N LYS A 383 4.81 -41.09 27.14
CA LYS A 383 5.72 -40.24 27.89
C LYS A 383 5.10 -38.84 27.98
N LYS A 384 4.69 -38.50 29.23
CA LYS A 384 4.51 -37.12 29.70
C LYS A 384 5.84 -36.39 29.59
N TYR A 385 5.80 -35.17 29.07
CA TYR A 385 6.71 -34.12 29.50
C TYR A 385 5.92 -32.84 29.72
N ASN A 386 5.84 -32.47 31.00
CA ASN A 386 5.63 -31.11 31.47
C ASN A 386 6.95 -30.36 31.33
N ARG A 387 6.94 -29.22 30.67
CA ARG A 387 7.40 -27.91 31.17
C ARG A 387 7.20 -26.88 30.12
#